data_5edf70711f84f479cadd3fd72ceb7285
#
_entry.id   5edf70711f84f479cadd3fd72ceb7285
#
_cell.length_a   1.000
_cell.length_b   1.000
_cell.length_c   1.000
_cell.angle_alpha   90.00
_cell.angle_beta   90.00
_cell.angle_gamma   90.00
#
_symmetry.space_group_name_H-M   'P 1'
#
loop_
_entity.id
_entity.type
_entity.pdbx_description
1 polymer ?
#
loop_
_entity_poly.entity_id
_entity_poly.type
_entity_poly.pdbx_seq_one_letter_code
_entity_poly.pdbx_strand_id
1 'polypeptide(L)'
;MAARYDLAVIGAGPGGYVAAIRAAQLGLRTVVVEREALGGICLNWGCIPTKALLRSVEVFHLLHRAEEFGLSAEGVGFDLGAVVKRSRGIAKQLSAGVAFLMKKNRIDAVRRCLLYTSPSPRD
;
A
#
# COMPACT_ATOMS: atom_id res chain seq x y z
N MET A 1 22.76 -9.87 21.68
CA MET A 1 22.24 -8.64 22.31
C MET A 1 20.88 -8.31 21.69
N ALA A 2 19.87 -7.96 22.48
CA ALA A 2 18.59 -7.52 21.96
C ALA A 2 18.77 -6.18 21.22
N ALA A 3 18.18 -6.05 20.01
CA ALA A 3 18.19 -4.78 19.31
C ALA A 3 17.39 -3.74 20.12
N ARG A 4 17.98 -2.57 20.33
CA ARG A 4 17.31 -1.46 21.00
C ARG A 4 16.79 -0.48 19.97
N TYR A 5 15.54 -0.08 20.06
CA TYR A 5 14.90 0.92 19.21
C TYR A 5 14.43 2.10 20.06
N ASP A 6 14.45 3.29 19.47
CA ASP A 6 13.94 4.51 20.08
C ASP A 6 12.43 4.63 19.83
N LEU A 7 11.95 4.05 18.71
CA LEU A 7 10.52 4.05 18.34
C LEU A 7 10.12 2.71 17.73
N ALA A 8 9.00 2.18 18.19
CA ALA A 8 8.31 1.06 17.57
C ALA A 8 6.95 1.52 17.05
N VAL A 9 6.71 1.33 15.75
CA VAL A 9 5.45 1.65 15.09
C VAL A 9 4.69 0.36 14.83
N ILE A 10 3.48 0.26 15.35
CA ILE A 10 2.60 -0.90 15.17
C ILE A 10 1.65 -0.63 14.03
N GLY A 11 1.77 -1.41 12.97
CA GLY A 11 1.05 -1.27 11.72
C GLY A 11 1.78 -0.43 10.68
N ALA A 12 1.91 -0.97 9.47
CA ALA A 12 2.58 -0.34 8.33
C ALA A 12 1.60 0.25 7.30
N GLY A 13 0.41 0.65 7.73
CA GLY A 13 -0.52 1.43 6.91
C GLY A 13 -0.01 2.86 6.65
N PRO A 14 -0.77 3.71 5.93
CA PRO A 14 -0.32 5.06 5.55
C PRO A 14 0.19 5.91 6.70
N GLY A 15 -0.47 5.91 7.85
CA GLY A 15 0.01 6.61 9.04
C GLY A 15 1.32 6.01 9.59
N GLY A 16 1.40 4.68 9.64
CA GLY A 16 2.53 3.96 10.23
C GLY A 16 3.81 4.11 9.43
N TYR A 17 3.79 3.82 8.12
CA TYR A 17 5.02 3.93 7.33
C TYR A 17 5.49 5.39 7.18
N VAL A 18 4.58 6.36 7.11
CA VAL A 18 4.95 7.78 7.06
C VAL A 18 5.60 8.22 8.37
N ALA A 19 5.01 7.86 9.51
CA ALA A 19 5.58 8.16 10.84
C ALA A 19 6.96 7.52 11.03
N ALA A 20 7.10 6.24 10.65
CA ALA A 20 8.37 5.53 10.76
C ALA A 20 9.47 6.15 9.91
N ILE A 21 9.16 6.51 8.65
CA ILE A 21 10.12 7.17 7.77
C ILE A 21 10.55 8.51 8.37
N ARG A 22 9.58 9.30 8.86
CA ARG A 22 9.90 10.60 9.44
C ARG A 22 10.75 10.48 10.70
N ALA A 23 10.43 9.53 11.57
CA ALA A 23 11.22 9.24 12.78
C ALA A 23 12.67 8.87 12.43
N ALA A 24 12.84 7.98 11.45
CA ALA A 24 14.18 7.59 11.00
C ALA A 24 14.96 8.75 10.38
N GLN A 25 14.29 9.64 9.62
CA GLN A 25 14.90 10.86 9.08
C GLN A 25 15.33 11.85 10.18
N LEU A 26 14.68 11.82 11.33
CA LEU A 26 15.06 12.58 12.52
C LEU A 26 16.15 11.91 13.38
N GLY A 27 16.70 10.80 12.91
CA GLY A 27 17.79 10.09 13.57
C GLY A 27 17.37 9.02 14.58
N LEU A 28 16.06 8.73 14.71
CA LEU A 28 15.58 7.71 15.64
C LEU A 28 15.77 6.31 15.03
N ARG A 29 16.28 5.37 15.83
CA ARG A 29 16.32 3.95 15.48
C ARG A 29 14.90 3.40 15.55
N THR A 30 14.31 3.14 14.39
CA THR A 30 12.90 2.84 14.26
C THR A 30 12.66 1.40 13.78
N VAL A 31 11.67 0.75 14.39
CA VAL A 31 11.13 -0.53 13.94
C VAL A 31 9.65 -0.39 13.60
N VAL A 32 9.22 -1.05 12.53
CA VAL A 32 7.81 -1.20 12.17
C VAL A 32 7.41 -2.65 12.35
N VAL A 33 6.32 -2.88 13.09
CA VAL A 33 5.73 -4.21 13.26
C VAL A 33 4.46 -4.28 12.43
N GLU A 34 4.44 -5.15 11.42
CA GLU A 34 3.30 -5.34 10.53
C GLU A 34 2.86 -6.81 10.53
N ARG A 35 1.54 -7.01 10.60
CA ARG A 35 0.96 -8.35 10.62
C ARG A 35 0.98 -9.00 9.25
N GLU A 36 0.68 -8.24 8.19
CA GLU A 36 0.31 -8.81 6.91
C GLU A 36 1.15 -8.27 5.75
N ALA A 37 1.00 -7.00 5.40
CA ALA A 37 1.70 -6.40 4.27
C ALA A 37 2.02 -4.92 4.49
N LEU A 38 3.21 -4.51 4.11
CA LEU A 38 3.61 -3.11 4.11
C LEU A 38 2.67 -2.28 3.22
N GLY A 39 2.30 -1.09 3.71
CA GLY A 39 1.27 -0.26 3.09
C GLY A 39 -0.13 -0.49 3.65
N GLY A 40 -0.33 -1.56 4.42
CA GLY A 40 -1.60 -1.89 5.07
C GLY A 40 -2.76 -2.08 4.12
N ILE A 41 -3.98 -1.96 4.63
CA ILE A 41 -5.22 -2.14 3.87
C ILE A 41 -5.30 -1.15 2.70
N CYS A 42 -4.93 0.11 2.91
CA CYS A 42 -5.06 1.14 1.89
C CYS A 42 -4.32 0.78 0.57
N LEU A 43 -3.06 0.37 0.66
CA LEU A 43 -2.26 0.05 -0.52
C LEU A 43 -2.63 -1.30 -1.14
N ASN A 44 -2.94 -2.29 -0.30
CA ASN A 44 -3.06 -3.67 -0.77
C ASN A 44 -4.50 -4.09 -1.12
N TRP A 45 -5.50 -3.61 -0.38
CA TRP A 45 -6.89 -4.08 -0.52
C TRP A 45 -7.93 -2.96 -0.50
N GLY A 46 -7.54 -1.70 -0.34
CA GLY A 46 -8.44 -0.56 -0.19
C GLY A 46 -8.24 0.52 -1.25
N CYS A 47 -7.68 1.65 -0.83
CA CYS A 47 -7.62 2.89 -1.61
C CYS A 47 -7.00 2.71 -3.00
N ILE A 48 -5.85 2.05 -3.07
CA ILE A 48 -5.07 1.97 -4.30
C ILE A 48 -5.72 1.05 -5.34
N PRO A 49 -6.05 -0.23 -5.03
CA PRO A 49 -6.74 -1.05 -6.01
C PRO A 49 -8.10 -0.45 -6.42
N THR A 50 -8.84 0.17 -5.51
CA THR A 50 -10.10 0.84 -5.83
C THR A 50 -9.89 1.99 -6.80
N LYS A 51 -8.93 2.88 -6.55
CA LYS A 51 -8.61 3.97 -7.49
C LYS A 51 -8.15 3.47 -8.84
N ALA A 52 -7.39 2.38 -8.88
CA ALA A 52 -6.96 1.77 -10.13
C ALA A 52 -8.14 1.21 -10.95
N LEU A 53 -9.13 0.62 -10.29
CA LEU A 53 -10.38 0.17 -10.92
C LEU A 53 -11.19 1.35 -11.43
N LEU A 54 -11.42 2.36 -10.60
CA LEU A 54 -12.16 3.58 -10.97
C LEU A 54 -11.52 4.26 -12.18
N ARG A 55 -10.19 4.35 -12.24
CA ARG A 55 -9.51 4.93 -13.42
C ARG A 55 -9.74 4.12 -14.69
N SER A 56 -9.83 2.80 -14.62
CA SER A 56 -10.17 1.98 -15.78
C SER A 56 -11.60 2.22 -16.26
N VAL A 57 -12.55 2.36 -15.32
CA VAL A 57 -13.94 2.71 -15.62
C VAL A 57 -14.05 4.11 -16.24
N GLU A 58 -13.34 5.07 -15.69
CA GLU A 58 -13.31 6.44 -16.21
C GLU A 58 -12.80 6.48 -17.66
N VAL A 59 -11.71 5.77 -17.96
CA VAL A 59 -11.19 5.67 -19.32
C VAL A 59 -12.21 5.00 -20.25
N PHE A 60 -12.88 3.93 -19.78
CA PHE A 60 -13.91 3.26 -20.56
C PHE A 60 -15.07 4.23 -20.91
N HIS A 61 -15.53 5.03 -19.94
CA HIS A 61 -16.54 6.06 -20.22
C HIS A 61 -16.06 7.15 -21.18
N LEU A 62 -14.81 7.59 -21.05
CA LEU A 62 -14.22 8.56 -21.98
C LEU A 62 -14.17 8.02 -23.41
N LEU A 63 -13.84 6.75 -23.60
CA LEU A 63 -13.84 6.12 -24.92
C LEU A 63 -15.24 6.09 -25.57
N HIS A 64 -16.31 5.89 -24.79
CA HIS A 64 -17.70 5.97 -25.28
C HIS A 64 -18.14 7.39 -25.62
N ARG A 65 -17.45 8.39 -25.12
CA ARG A 65 -17.69 9.82 -25.36
C ARG A 65 -16.62 10.44 -26.25
N ALA A 66 -15.88 9.64 -26.99
CA ALA A 66 -14.76 10.11 -27.80
C ALA A 66 -15.16 11.22 -28.79
N GLU A 67 -16.36 11.14 -29.39
CA GLU A 67 -16.86 12.12 -30.34
C GLU A 67 -16.97 13.54 -29.76
N GLU A 68 -17.28 13.67 -28.46
CA GLU A 68 -17.32 14.97 -27.78
C GLU A 68 -15.96 15.69 -27.81
N PHE A 69 -14.89 14.93 -28.00
CA PHE A 69 -13.50 15.43 -28.08
C PHE A 69 -12.96 15.48 -29.51
N GLY A 70 -13.82 15.26 -30.52
CA GLY A 70 -13.39 15.17 -31.90
C GLY A 70 -12.59 13.91 -32.24
N LEU A 71 -12.71 12.86 -31.45
CA LEU A 71 -12.03 11.59 -31.61
C LEU A 71 -13.02 10.50 -32.06
N SER A 72 -12.53 9.47 -32.73
CA SER A 72 -13.30 8.27 -33.02
C SER A 72 -12.74 7.07 -32.26
N ALA A 73 -13.61 6.23 -31.70
CA ALA A 73 -13.25 4.99 -31.05
C ALA A 73 -14.25 3.90 -31.46
N GLU A 74 -13.76 2.87 -32.15
CA GLU A 74 -14.58 1.74 -32.59
C GLU A 74 -14.25 0.50 -31.75
N GLY A 75 -15.22 -0.41 -31.59
CA GLY A 75 -15.02 -1.69 -30.94
C GLY A 75 -14.65 -1.59 -29.45
N VAL A 76 -15.11 -0.54 -28.77
CA VAL A 76 -14.80 -0.32 -27.34
C VAL A 76 -15.38 -1.45 -26.49
N GLY A 77 -14.50 -2.21 -25.84
CA GLY A 77 -14.87 -3.30 -24.93
C GLY A 77 -13.99 -3.28 -23.67
N PHE A 78 -14.20 -4.23 -22.78
CA PHE A 78 -13.36 -4.40 -21.61
C PHE A 78 -13.12 -5.88 -21.30
N ASP A 79 -11.98 -6.17 -20.71
CA ASP A 79 -11.62 -7.45 -20.10
C ASP A 79 -11.50 -7.24 -18.59
N LEU A 80 -12.46 -7.78 -17.85
CA LEU A 80 -12.47 -7.65 -16.37
C LEU A 80 -11.22 -8.28 -15.73
N GLY A 81 -10.74 -9.40 -16.28
CA GLY A 81 -9.52 -10.06 -15.79
C GLY A 81 -8.29 -9.15 -15.91
N ALA A 82 -8.14 -8.49 -17.08
CA ALA A 82 -7.07 -7.52 -17.31
C ALA A 82 -7.19 -6.30 -16.41
N VAL A 83 -8.39 -5.77 -16.19
CA VAL A 83 -8.65 -4.64 -15.28
C VAL A 83 -8.27 -4.99 -13.83
N VAL A 84 -8.68 -6.15 -13.35
CA VAL A 84 -8.32 -6.64 -12.01
C VAL A 84 -6.81 -6.86 -11.91
N LYS A 85 -6.19 -7.52 -12.88
CA LYS A 85 -4.73 -7.75 -12.92
C LYS A 85 -3.95 -6.44 -12.85
N ARG A 86 -4.39 -5.42 -13.61
CA ARG A 86 -3.80 -4.08 -13.55
C ARG A 86 -3.89 -3.48 -12.14
N SER A 87 -5.05 -3.52 -11.49
CA SER A 87 -5.22 -2.97 -10.14
C SER A 87 -4.31 -3.66 -9.12
N ARG A 88 -4.16 -4.98 -9.20
CA ARG A 88 -3.25 -5.76 -8.35
C ARG A 88 -1.78 -5.45 -8.62
N GLY A 89 -1.43 -5.23 -9.87
CA GLY A 89 -0.08 -4.80 -10.26
C GLY A 89 0.32 -3.47 -9.65
N ILE A 90 -0.58 -2.48 -9.69
CA ILE A 90 -0.36 -1.17 -9.09
C ILE A 90 -0.21 -1.27 -7.56
N ALA A 91 -1.08 -2.03 -6.90
CA ALA A 91 -1.00 -2.26 -5.45
C ALA A 91 0.35 -2.89 -5.06
N LYS A 92 0.78 -3.93 -5.79
CA LYS A 92 2.08 -4.59 -5.58
C LYS A 92 3.25 -3.63 -5.77
N GLN A 93 3.22 -2.79 -6.80
CA GLN A 93 4.27 -1.80 -7.07
C GLN A 93 4.39 -0.80 -5.93
N LEU A 94 3.29 -0.26 -5.41
CA LEU A 94 3.31 0.72 -4.33
C LEU A 94 3.73 0.08 -3.00
N SER A 95 3.30 -1.13 -2.69
CA SER A 95 3.74 -1.86 -1.50
C SER A 95 5.25 -2.16 -1.56
N ALA A 96 5.78 -2.52 -2.72
CA ALA A 96 7.22 -2.66 -2.93
C ALA A 96 7.97 -1.32 -2.76
N GLY A 97 7.36 -0.21 -3.18
CA GLY A 97 7.89 1.14 -2.94
C GLY A 97 8.01 1.46 -1.44
N VAL A 98 7.02 1.09 -0.64
CA VAL A 98 7.10 1.25 0.83
C VAL A 98 8.22 0.39 1.40
N ALA A 99 8.36 -0.87 0.98
CA ALA A 99 9.46 -1.74 1.40
C ALA A 99 10.84 -1.15 1.06
N PHE A 100 10.98 -0.57 -0.13
CA PHE A 100 12.19 0.15 -0.53
C PHE A 100 12.48 1.33 0.39
N LEU A 101 11.46 2.14 0.73
CA LEU A 101 11.60 3.29 1.62
C LEU A 101 11.98 2.87 3.05
N MET A 102 11.45 1.76 3.57
CA MET A 102 11.87 1.19 4.84
C MET A 102 13.37 0.90 4.82
N LYS A 103 13.82 0.14 3.81
CA LYS A 103 15.24 -0.21 3.64
C LYS A 103 16.12 1.02 3.46
N LYS A 104 15.73 1.98 2.62
CA LYS A 104 16.47 3.23 2.38
C LYS A 104 16.69 4.02 3.65
N ASN A 105 15.71 4.07 4.55
CA ASN A 105 15.79 4.78 5.82
C ASN A 105 16.29 3.90 6.98
N ARG A 106 16.77 2.68 6.72
CA ARG A 106 17.31 1.75 7.73
C ARG A 106 16.29 1.43 8.82
N ILE A 107 15.01 1.30 8.44
CA ILE A 107 13.91 0.92 9.32
C ILE A 107 13.76 -0.59 9.28
N ASP A 108 13.80 -1.22 10.43
CA ASP A 108 13.53 -2.65 10.55
C ASP A 108 12.03 -2.91 10.42
N ALA A 109 11.66 -3.76 9.46
CA ALA A 109 10.27 -4.18 9.28
C ALA A 109 10.13 -5.63 9.77
N VAL A 110 9.40 -5.80 10.86
CA VAL A 110 9.18 -7.11 11.49
C VAL A 110 7.77 -7.58 11.19
N ARG A 111 7.65 -8.76 10.57
CA ARG A 111 6.35 -9.37 10.31
C ARG A 111 5.93 -10.21 11.50
N ARG A 112 5.04 -9.68 12.34
CA ARG A 112 4.53 -10.34 13.55
C ARG A 112 3.09 -9.88 13.85
N CYS A 113 2.30 -10.79 14.43
CA CYS A 113 1.03 -10.46 15.05
C CYS A 113 1.26 -10.40 16.57
N LEU A 114 1.19 -9.21 17.15
CA LEU A 114 1.47 -8.99 18.57
C LEU A 114 0.39 -9.57 19.51
N LEU A 115 -0.83 -9.77 19.00
CA LEU A 115 -1.95 -10.27 19.81
C LEU A 115 -1.83 -11.75 20.19
N TYR A 116 -1.00 -12.54 19.47
CA TYR A 116 -0.84 -13.97 19.74
C TYR A 116 0.32 -14.34 20.66
N THR A 117 1.12 -13.37 21.11
CA THR A 117 2.36 -13.64 21.86
C THR A 117 2.37 -13.11 23.29
N SER A 118 1.33 -12.41 23.73
CA SER A 118 1.19 -11.95 25.12
C SER A 118 -0.21 -12.26 25.63
N PRO A 119 -0.36 -12.84 26.83
CA PRO A 119 -1.65 -12.90 27.48
C PRO A 119 -2.18 -11.49 27.66
N SER A 120 -3.44 -11.27 27.27
CA SER A 120 -4.11 -10.01 27.50
C SER A 120 -4.32 -9.82 29.01
N PRO A 121 -4.11 -8.63 29.57
CA PRO A 121 -4.47 -8.37 30.97
C PRO A 121 -5.97 -8.52 31.27
N ARG A 122 -6.77 -8.84 30.25
CA ARG A 122 -8.23 -9.06 30.33
C ARG A 122 -8.64 -10.52 30.29
N ASP A 123 -7.70 -11.44 30.07
CA ASP A 123 -7.87 -12.88 30.15
C ASP A 123 -7.42 -13.38 31.54
#